data_8027267b11d85e9b1d6c0d8a6ff2e532
#
_entry.id   8027267b11d85e9b1d6c0d8a6ff2e532
#
_cell.length_a   1.000
_cell.length_b   1.000
_cell.length_c   1.000
_cell.angle_alpha   90.00
_cell.angle_beta   90.00
_cell.angle_gamma   90.00
#
_symmetry.space_group_name_H-M   'P 1'
#
loop_
_entity.id
_entity.type
_entity.pdbx_description
1 polymer ?
#
loop_
_entity_poly.entity_id
_entity_poly.type
_entity_poly.pdbx_seq_one_letter_code
_entity_poly.pdbx_strand_id
1 'polypeptide(L)'
;MAKFLSLHPDHPQPRLIEQAADIVRAGGLVALPTDSAYALCGHVGDAALLDRIRRIRGVDEHHHFTLMCRDLSEIATCARVHKATPGSYTFILEGTKELPRRVLHPKRKTIGLRVPDHKLTLALLQELNEPLLTSTLIPAGDSVPLADADEIEERLGKLVDLIVDAGPCVSQATTIINLVGETPELVRAGRGALEPFGLD
;
A
#
# COMPACT_ATOMS: atom_id res chain seq x y z
N MET A 1 -15.51 16.01 3.62
CA MET A 1 -15.30 15.10 4.75
C MET A 1 -15.25 13.71 4.16
N ALA A 2 -14.32 12.85 4.54
CA ALA A 2 -14.21 11.50 4.02
C ALA A 2 -15.51 10.73 4.20
N LYS A 3 -15.81 9.82 3.28
CA LYS A 3 -16.80 8.78 3.52
C LYS A 3 -16.21 7.77 4.49
N PHE A 4 -16.99 7.30 5.45
CA PHE A 4 -16.59 6.28 6.41
C PHE A 4 -17.35 4.98 6.12
N LEU A 5 -16.65 3.86 5.92
CA LEU A 5 -17.26 2.56 5.67
C LEU A 5 -16.72 1.53 6.66
N SER A 6 -17.59 0.98 7.49
CA SER A 6 -17.26 -0.14 8.39
C SER A 6 -17.54 -1.46 7.67
N LEU A 7 -16.52 -2.30 7.53
CA LEU A 7 -16.60 -3.60 6.87
C LEU A 7 -16.10 -4.71 7.80
N HIS A 8 -16.69 -5.89 7.66
CA HIS A 8 -16.20 -7.05 8.40
C HIS A 8 -14.82 -7.50 7.84
N PRO A 9 -13.76 -7.63 8.67
CA PRO A 9 -12.40 -7.92 8.20
C PRO A 9 -12.29 -9.24 7.44
N ASP A 10 -12.99 -10.29 7.89
CA ASP A 10 -12.93 -11.63 7.30
C ASP A 10 -14.04 -11.92 6.27
N HIS A 11 -15.14 -11.19 6.33
CA HIS A 11 -16.31 -11.35 5.45
C HIS A 11 -16.79 -9.99 4.96
N PRO A 12 -15.96 -9.25 4.16
CA PRO A 12 -16.32 -7.93 3.70
C PRO A 12 -17.55 -8.00 2.80
N GLN A 13 -18.49 -7.07 3.04
CA GLN A 13 -19.74 -7.00 2.29
C GLN A 13 -19.47 -6.56 0.85
N PRO A 14 -19.85 -7.35 -0.19
CA PRO A 14 -19.54 -7.05 -1.59
C PRO A 14 -19.99 -5.65 -2.04
N ARG A 15 -21.17 -5.21 -1.63
CA ARG A 15 -21.70 -3.88 -1.93
C ARG A 15 -20.81 -2.75 -1.41
N LEU A 16 -20.19 -2.92 -0.23
CA LEU A 16 -19.31 -1.90 0.36
C LEU A 16 -17.92 -1.92 -0.31
N ILE A 17 -17.46 -3.10 -0.73
CA ILE A 17 -16.25 -3.25 -1.55
C ILE A 17 -16.42 -2.53 -2.90
N GLU A 18 -17.55 -2.74 -3.59
CA GLU A 18 -17.88 -2.05 -4.83
C GLU A 18 -17.89 -0.52 -4.64
N GLN A 19 -18.52 -0.02 -3.56
CA GLN A 19 -18.50 1.42 -3.26
C GLN A 19 -17.09 1.96 -3.00
N ALA A 20 -16.21 1.20 -2.36
CA ALA A 20 -14.82 1.57 -2.15
C ALA A 20 -14.06 1.59 -3.48
N ALA A 21 -14.28 0.59 -4.33
CA ALA A 21 -13.69 0.50 -5.66
C ALA A 21 -14.10 1.69 -6.55
N ASP A 22 -15.37 2.09 -6.51
CA ASP A 22 -15.87 3.24 -7.28
C ASP A 22 -15.18 4.54 -6.87
N ILE A 23 -14.91 4.73 -5.57
CA ILE A 23 -14.17 5.90 -5.09
C ILE A 23 -12.73 5.88 -5.61
N VAL A 24 -12.07 4.72 -5.59
CA VAL A 24 -10.73 4.56 -6.16
C VAL A 24 -10.72 4.84 -7.66
N ARG A 25 -11.65 4.28 -8.43
CA ARG A 25 -11.81 4.50 -9.88
C ARG A 25 -12.06 5.97 -10.22
N ALA A 26 -12.74 6.69 -9.33
CA ALA A 26 -12.96 8.14 -9.47
C ALA A 26 -11.75 9.01 -9.08
N GLY A 27 -10.58 8.40 -8.77
CA GLY A 27 -9.36 9.11 -8.36
C GLY A 27 -9.32 9.47 -6.87
N GLY A 28 -10.16 8.83 -6.05
CA GLY A 28 -10.20 9.06 -4.60
C GLY A 28 -9.00 8.49 -3.86
N LEU A 29 -8.57 9.21 -2.82
CA LEU A 29 -7.55 8.77 -1.86
C LEU A 29 -8.22 8.04 -0.69
N VAL A 30 -7.84 6.80 -0.48
CA VAL A 30 -8.45 5.89 0.51
C VAL A 30 -7.46 5.57 1.62
N ALA A 31 -7.90 5.67 2.88
CA ALA A 31 -7.24 5.05 4.02
C ALA A 31 -7.76 3.62 4.16
N LEU A 32 -6.89 2.62 3.94
CA LEU A 32 -7.24 1.21 3.85
C LEU A 32 -6.48 0.40 4.90
N PRO A 33 -7.16 -0.44 5.72
CA PRO A 33 -6.50 -1.33 6.66
C PRO A 33 -5.74 -2.44 5.94
N THR A 34 -4.61 -2.89 6.52
CA THR A 34 -3.83 -4.01 5.98
C THR A 34 -3.36 -4.93 7.11
N ASP A 35 -2.70 -6.05 6.77
CA ASP A 35 -2.07 -6.98 7.72
C ASP A 35 -0.89 -6.36 8.51
N SER A 36 -0.47 -5.13 8.22
CA SER A 36 0.64 -4.45 8.92
C SER A 36 0.24 -3.14 9.58
N ALA A 37 -0.37 -2.21 8.82
CA ALA A 37 -0.82 -0.91 9.29
C ALA A 37 -1.81 -0.34 8.26
N TYR A 38 -2.47 0.77 8.58
CA TYR A 38 -3.22 1.50 7.56
C TYR A 38 -2.30 2.01 6.45
N ALA A 39 -2.80 2.01 5.23
CA ALA A 39 -2.14 2.56 4.06
C ALA A 39 -3.01 3.63 3.40
N LEU A 40 -2.37 4.67 2.86
CA LEU A 40 -2.97 5.57 1.89
C LEU A 40 -2.90 4.91 0.52
N CYS A 41 -4.05 4.75 -0.13
CA CYS A 41 -4.19 3.99 -1.38
C CYS A 41 -4.97 4.76 -2.44
N GLY A 42 -4.68 4.49 -3.71
CA GLY A 42 -5.48 4.98 -4.82
C GLY A 42 -4.98 4.46 -6.17
N HIS A 43 -5.57 4.95 -7.24
CA HIS A 43 -5.31 4.49 -8.60
C HIS A 43 -3.86 4.74 -9.04
N VAL A 44 -3.26 3.76 -9.73
CA VAL A 44 -1.89 3.85 -10.25
C VAL A 44 -1.83 4.89 -11.37
N GLY A 45 -0.89 5.81 -11.28
CA GLY A 45 -0.65 6.79 -12.34
C GLY A 45 -1.41 8.11 -12.19
N ASP A 46 -2.19 8.31 -11.15
CA ASP A 46 -2.77 9.62 -10.82
C ASP A 46 -1.71 10.53 -10.16
N ALA A 47 -1.34 11.61 -10.86
CA ALA A 47 -0.34 12.56 -10.36
C ALA A 47 -0.84 13.36 -9.15
N ALA A 48 -2.12 13.72 -9.14
CA ALA A 48 -2.71 14.48 -8.05
C ALA A 48 -2.76 13.64 -6.77
N LEU A 49 -3.03 12.34 -6.91
CA LEU A 49 -2.99 11.38 -5.81
C LEU A 49 -1.59 11.28 -5.18
N LEU A 50 -0.54 11.16 -6.00
CA LEU A 50 0.85 11.13 -5.54
C LEU A 50 1.19 12.35 -4.68
N ASP A 51 0.79 13.55 -5.14
CA ASP A 51 1.06 14.81 -4.43
C ASP A 51 0.25 14.92 -3.13
N ARG A 52 -0.98 14.39 -3.11
CA ARG A 52 -1.79 14.29 -1.88
C ARG A 52 -1.11 13.39 -0.84
N ILE A 53 -0.66 12.21 -1.25
CA ILE A 53 0.04 11.27 -0.36
C ILE A 53 1.33 11.89 0.17
N ARG A 54 2.16 12.52 -0.69
CA ARG A 54 3.39 13.20 -0.26
C ARG A 54 3.11 14.28 0.77
N ARG A 55 2.07 15.08 0.56
CA ARG A 55 1.68 16.15 1.49
C ARG A 55 1.26 15.61 2.85
N ILE A 56 0.42 14.56 2.89
CA ILE A 56 -0.02 13.94 4.15
C ILE A 56 1.17 13.32 4.89
N ARG A 57 2.07 12.68 4.15
CA ARG A 57 3.25 12.00 4.70
C ARG A 57 4.41 12.93 5.03
N GLY A 58 4.43 14.17 4.51
CA GLY A 58 5.57 15.07 4.64
C GLY A 58 6.84 14.55 3.96
N VAL A 59 6.70 13.83 2.83
CA VAL A 59 7.82 13.22 2.08
C VAL A 59 8.02 13.88 0.73
N ASP A 60 9.26 13.79 0.21
CA ASP A 60 9.67 14.38 -1.06
C ASP A 60 9.45 13.44 -2.27
N GLU A 61 9.93 13.85 -3.44
CA GLU A 61 9.86 13.09 -4.69
C GLU A 61 10.70 11.80 -4.70
N HIS A 62 11.64 11.66 -3.76
CA HIS A 62 12.46 10.46 -3.62
C HIS A 62 11.82 9.38 -2.78
N HIS A 63 10.63 9.65 -2.22
CA HIS A 63 9.89 8.66 -1.45
C HIS A 63 9.51 7.46 -2.34
N HIS A 64 9.84 6.25 -1.90
CA HIS A 64 9.48 5.02 -2.58
C HIS A 64 8.01 4.68 -2.31
N PHE A 65 7.21 4.72 -3.37
CA PHE A 65 5.86 4.19 -3.35
C PHE A 65 5.88 2.66 -3.49
N THR A 66 4.77 2.05 -3.09
CA THR A 66 4.56 0.61 -3.20
C THR A 66 3.30 0.36 -4.03
N LEU A 67 3.34 -0.62 -4.91
CA LEU A 67 2.15 -1.20 -5.51
C LEU A 67 1.69 -2.37 -4.68
N MET A 68 0.45 -2.32 -4.24
CA MET A 68 -0.23 -3.42 -3.59
C MET A 68 -0.94 -4.25 -4.65
N CYS A 69 -0.51 -5.48 -4.80
CA CYS A 69 -0.94 -6.40 -5.84
C CYS A 69 -1.83 -7.50 -5.22
N ARG A 70 -2.71 -8.04 -6.03
CA ARG A 70 -3.63 -9.13 -5.68
C ARG A 70 -2.91 -10.44 -5.42
N ASP A 71 -1.91 -10.73 -6.25
CA ASP A 71 -1.14 -11.97 -6.23
C ASP A 71 0.24 -11.82 -6.90
N LEU A 72 1.00 -12.91 -6.92
CA LEU A 72 2.33 -12.92 -7.52
C LEU A 72 2.32 -12.80 -9.05
N SER A 73 1.23 -13.19 -9.72
CA SER A 73 1.12 -13.05 -11.18
C SER A 73 0.96 -11.59 -11.58
N GLU A 74 0.23 -10.81 -10.79
CA GLU A 74 0.13 -9.37 -10.98
C GLU A 74 1.47 -8.66 -10.70
N ILE A 75 2.24 -9.10 -9.69
CA ILE A 75 3.60 -8.63 -9.48
C ILE A 75 4.46 -8.87 -10.72
N ALA A 76 4.35 -10.04 -11.36
CA ALA A 76 5.16 -10.39 -12.53
C ALA A 76 4.92 -9.45 -13.73
N THR A 77 3.75 -8.82 -13.84
CA THR A 77 3.48 -7.78 -14.86
C THR A 77 4.14 -6.45 -14.53
N CYS A 78 4.32 -6.16 -13.24
CA CYS A 78 4.85 -4.88 -12.75
C CYS A 78 6.37 -4.89 -12.59
N ALA A 79 6.99 -6.04 -12.35
CA ALA A 79 8.42 -6.20 -12.09
C ALA A 79 8.95 -7.59 -12.44
N ARG A 80 10.28 -7.72 -12.53
CA ARG A 80 10.94 -9.03 -12.65
C ARG A 80 10.95 -9.72 -11.30
N VAL A 81 10.24 -10.84 -11.19
CA VAL A 81 9.97 -11.54 -9.93
C VAL A 81 11.12 -12.47 -9.53
N HIS A 82 11.57 -12.34 -8.30
CA HIS A 82 12.11 -13.42 -7.48
C HIS A 82 11.01 -13.90 -6.52
N LYS A 83 11.17 -15.04 -5.81
CA LYS A 83 10.16 -15.65 -4.93
C LYS A 83 9.67 -14.65 -3.88
N ALA A 84 8.62 -13.89 -4.18
CA ALA A 84 7.93 -13.03 -3.23
C ALA A 84 6.89 -13.86 -2.47
N THR A 85 6.79 -13.67 -1.17
CA THR A 85 5.76 -14.29 -0.33
C THR A 85 4.67 -13.29 -0.01
N PRO A 86 3.36 -13.67 -0.02
CA PRO A 86 2.30 -12.83 0.54
C PRO A 86 2.58 -12.47 2.01
N GLY A 87 2.12 -11.30 2.46
CA GLY A 87 2.19 -10.90 3.86
C GLY A 87 2.86 -9.55 4.12
N SER A 88 3.43 -9.42 5.33
CA SER A 88 3.96 -8.16 5.85
C SER A 88 5.32 -7.76 5.27
N TYR A 89 5.51 -7.97 3.97
CA TYR A 89 6.73 -7.62 3.24
C TYR A 89 6.44 -6.60 2.13
N THR A 90 7.46 -5.80 1.84
CA THR A 90 7.52 -4.96 0.63
C THR A 90 8.84 -5.29 -0.07
N PHE A 91 8.78 -5.69 -1.32
CA PHE A 91 9.94 -6.02 -2.14
C PHE A 91 10.24 -4.87 -3.09
N ILE A 92 11.49 -4.38 -3.08
CA ILE A 92 11.95 -3.41 -4.06
C ILE A 92 12.47 -4.19 -5.26
N LEU A 93 11.89 -3.95 -6.43
CA LEU A 93 12.18 -4.61 -7.69
C LEU A 93 12.34 -3.57 -8.82
N GLU A 94 12.97 -3.98 -9.93
CA GLU A 94 13.00 -3.16 -11.13
C GLU A 94 11.61 -3.08 -11.76
N GLY A 95 11.11 -1.86 -11.98
CA GLY A 95 9.83 -1.65 -12.64
C GLY A 95 9.89 -1.96 -14.14
N THR A 96 8.79 -2.48 -14.69
CA THR A 96 8.63 -2.69 -16.13
C THR A 96 8.28 -1.39 -16.85
N LYS A 97 8.33 -1.42 -18.18
CA LYS A 97 7.93 -0.27 -19.04
C LYS A 97 6.42 0.02 -19.00
N GLU A 98 5.63 -0.91 -18.50
CA GLU A 98 4.17 -0.81 -18.38
C GLU A 98 3.75 0.12 -17.24
N LEU A 99 4.63 0.31 -16.24
CA LEU A 99 4.37 1.23 -15.14
C LEU A 99 4.62 2.69 -15.54
N PRO A 100 3.74 3.62 -15.12
CA PRO A 100 3.96 5.04 -15.30
C PRO A 100 5.28 5.48 -14.66
N ARG A 101 6.12 6.22 -15.38
CA ARG A 101 7.45 6.66 -14.88
C ARG A 101 7.40 7.39 -13.55
N ARG A 102 6.29 8.10 -13.26
CA ARG A 102 6.10 8.90 -12.03
C ARG A 102 5.95 8.07 -10.76
N VAL A 103 5.58 6.77 -10.85
CA VAL A 103 5.49 5.88 -9.70
C VAL A 103 6.81 5.19 -9.40
N LEU A 104 7.74 5.21 -10.35
CA LEU A 104 9.07 4.63 -10.19
C LEU A 104 10.01 5.61 -9.48
N HIS A 105 10.95 5.06 -8.71
CA HIS A 105 12.04 5.86 -8.15
C HIS A 105 12.78 6.62 -9.27
N PRO A 106 12.96 7.94 -9.18
CA PRO A 106 13.40 8.77 -10.32
C PRO A 106 14.75 8.35 -10.90
N LYS A 107 15.69 7.93 -10.07
CA LYS A 107 17.03 7.50 -10.49
C LYS A 107 17.13 5.99 -10.73
N ARG A 108 16.65 5.16 -9.77
CA ARG A 108 16.85 3.70 -9.77
C ARG A 108 15.86 2.94 -10.65
N LYS A 109 14.74 3.58 -11.04
CA LYS A 109 13.64 2.94 -11.80
C LYS A 109 13.04 1.73 -11.09
N THR A 110 13.13 1.70 -9.77
CA THR A 110 12.58 0.65 -8.92
C THR A 110 11.23 1.05 -8.34
N ILE A 111 10.47 0.06 -7.90
CA ILE A 111 9.18 0.21 -7.23
C ILE A 111 9.09 -0.80 -6.08
N GLY A 112 8.41 -0.43 -5.01
CA GLY A 112 8.01 -1.37 -3.98
C GLY A 112 6.81 -2.20 -4.44
N LEU A 113 6.80 -3.49 -4.16
CA LEU A 113 5.71 -4.40 -4.49
C LEU A 113 5.33 -5.23 -3.27
N ARG A 114 4.02 -5.43 -3.06
CA ARG A 114 3.48 -6.16 -1.94
C ARG A 114 2.21 -6.92 -2.32
N VAL A 115 2.07 -8.14 -1.82
CA VAL A 115 0.77 -8.85 -1.74
C VAL A 115 0.36 -8.86 -0.27
N PRO A 116 -0.74 -8.18 0.11
CA PRO A 116 -1.18 -8.14 1.51
C PRO A 116 -1.79 -9.48 1.93
N ASP A 117 -1.64 -9.85 3.20
CA ASP A 117 -2.37 -10.95 3.82
C ASP A 117 -3.56 -10.38 4.63
N HIS A 118 -4.51 -9.78 3.91
CA HIS A 118 -5.68 -9.14 4.51
C HIS A 118 -6.90 -9.31 3.60
N LYS A 119 -7.90 -10.08 4.04
CA LYS A 119 -9.04 -10.50 3.21
C LYS A 119 -9.82 -9.34 2.59
N LEU A 120 -10.11 -8.29 3.38
CA LEU A 120 -10.81 -7.11 2.89
C LEU A 120 -10.00 -6.40 1.78
N THR A 121 -8.70 -6.22 2.00
CA THR A 121 -7.81 -5.56 1.04
C THR A 121 -7.69 -6.37 -0.24
N LEU A 122 -7.59 -7.71 -0.13
CA LEU A 122 -7.59 -8.60 -1.29
C LEU A 122 -8.92 -8.55 -2.04
N ALA A 123 -10.06 -8.48 -1.33
CA ALA A 123 -11.37 -8.33 -1.96
C ALA A 123 -11.48 -7.01 -2.76
N LEU A 124 -10.95 -5.91 -2.24
CA LEU A 124 -10.90 -4.64 -2.97
C LEU A 124 -10.00 -4.72 -4.22
N LEU A 125 -8.82 -5.33 -4.10
CA LEU A 125 -7.92 -5.55 -5.23
C LEU A 125 -8.55 -6.45 -6.32
N GLN A 126 -9.29 -7.47 -5.91
CA GLN A 126 -10.05 -8.33 -6.83
C GLN A 126 -11.15 -7.56 -7.56
N GLU A 127 -11.91 -6.73 -6.85
CA GLU A 127 -12.98 -5.90 -7.42
C GLU A 127 -12.43 -4.85 -8.40
N LEU A 128 -11.28 -4.24 -8.06
CA LEU A 128 -10.61 -3.27 -8.92
C LEU A 128 -10.00 -3.93 -10.17
N ASN A 129 -9.53 -5.15 -10.05
CA ASN A 129 -8.78 -5.90 -11.07
C ASN A 129 -7.52 -5.16 -11.55
N GLU A 130 -6.92 -4.36 -10.67
CA GLU A 130 -5.68 -3.61 -10.90
C GLU A 130 -4.93 -3.41 -9.57
N PRO A 131 -3.59 -3.21 -9.58
CA PRO A 131 -2.85 -2.89 -8.37
C PRO A 131 -3.21 -1.50 -7.84
N LEU A 132 -3.06 -1.31 -6.53
CA LEU A 132 -3.20 -0.02 -5.87
C LEU A 132 -1.84 0.62 -5.62
N LEU A 133 -1.70 1.90 -5.95
CA LEU A 133 -0.59 2.71 -5.47
C LEU A 133 -0.77 2.94 -3.97
N THR A 134 0.27 2.67 -3.18
CA THR A 134 0.16 2.75 -1.72
C THR A 134 1.36 3.38 -1.05
N SER A 135 1.11 3.93 0.13
CA SER A 135 2.14 4.33 1.10
C SER A 135 1.61 4.09 2.51
N THR A 136 2.46 3.59 3.43
CA THR A 136 2.07 3.42 4.84
C THR A 136 1.53 4.74 5.40
N LEU A 137 0.41 4.70 6.11
CA LEU A 137 -0.23 5.89 6.66
C LEU A 137 0.50 6.36 7.94
N ILE A 138 1.56 7.14 7.75
CA ILE A 138 2.32 7.84 8.79
C ILE A 138 2.22 9.33 8.47
N PRO A 139 1.42 10.13 9.19
CA PRO A 139 1.31 11.57 8.94
C PRO A 139 2.65 12.30 9.10
N ALA A 140 2.76 13.47 8.51
CA ALA A 140 3.93 14.33 8.68
C ALA A 140 4.15 14.65 10.16
N GLY A 141 5.39 14.43 10.63
CA GLY A 141 5.79 14.62 12.02
C GLY A 141 5.62 13.39 12.91
N ASP A 142 4.90 12.36 12.46
CA ASP A 142 4.76 11.10 13.19
C ASP A 142 5.89 10.13 12.81
N SER A 143 6.22 9.23 13.75
CA SER A 143 7.19 8.14 13.54
C SER A 143 6.52 6.76 13.45
N VAL A 144 5.26 6.66 13.83
CA VAL A 144 4.49 5.41 13.92
C VAL A 144 3.27 5.50 13.00
N PRO A 145 2.90 4.41 12.30
CA PRO A 145 1.68 4.39 11.51
C PRO A 145 0.41 4.54 12.36
N LEU A 146 -0.59 5.24 11.81
CA LEU A 146 -1.94 5.20 12.37
C LEU A 146 -2.53 3.79 12.27
N ALA A 147 -3.26 3.38 13.30
CA ALA A 147 -3.77 2.02 13.45
C ALA A 147 -5.30 1.98 13.69
N ASP A 148 -5.91 3.12 13.90
CA ASP A 148 -7.32 3.27 14.27
C ASP A 148 -8.06 4.17 13.26
N ALA A 149 -9.26 3.74 12.84
CA ALA A 149 -10.05 4.44 11.83
C ALA A 149 -10.63 5.76 12.35
N ASP A 150 -11.03 5.82 13.63
CA ASP A 150 -11.59 7.02 14.24
C ASP A 150 -10.50 8.08 14.39
N GLU A 151 -9.28 7.70 14.80
CA GLU A 151 -8.12 8.59 14.82
C GLU A 151 -7.79 9.12 13.42
N ILE A 152 -7.89 8.26 12.40
CA ILE A 152 -7.68 8.67 11.00
C ILE A 152 -8.75 9.66 10.56
N GLU A 153 -10.02 9.44 10.93
CA GLU A 153 -11.11 10.37 10.62
C GLU A 153 -10.88 11.74 11.26
N GLU A 154 -10.55 11.76 12.54
CA GLU A 154 -10.29 13.01 13.28
C GLU A 154 -9.15 13.82 12.64
N ARG A 155 -8.02 13.15 12.32
CA ARG A 155 -6.79 13.82 11.85
C ARG A 155 -6.77 14.08 10.35
N LEU A 156 -7.33 13.19 9.55
CA LEU A 156 -7.18 13.18 8.09
C LEU A 156 -8.49 13.17 7.31
N GLY A 157 -9.65 13.17 7.95
CA GLY A 157 -10.95 13.07 7.30
C GLY A 157 -11.30 14.20 6.31
N LYS A 158 -10.52 15.29 6.29
CA LYS A 158 -10.61 16.35 5.27
C LYS A 158 -9.59 16.20 4.14
N LEU A 159 -8.63 15.28 4.27
CA LEU A 159 -7.51 15.08 3.36
C LEU A 159 -7.65 13.81 2.50
N VAL A 160 -8.46 12.86 2.96
CA VAL A 160 -8.79 11.61 2.25
C VAL A 160 -10.26 11.60 1.81
N ASP A 161 -10.62 10.77 0.86
CA ASP A 161 -11.99 10.68 0.32
C ASP A 161 -12.78 9.54 0.95
N LEU A 162 -12.08 8.49 1.37
CA LEU A 162 -12.67 7.32 2.04
C LEU A 162 -11.76 6.82 3.16
N ILE A 163 -12.38 6.43 4.27
CA ILE A 163 -11.78 5.68 5.36
C ILE A 163 -12.53 4.35 5.44
N VAL A 164 -11.79 3.25 5.32
CA VAL A 164 -12.32 1.90 5.49
C VAL A 164 -11.95 1.43 6.90
N ASP A 165 -12.96 1.18 7.71
CA ASP A 165 -12.80 0.60 9.04
C ASP A 165 -13.05 -0.91 9.00
N ALA A 166 -12.12 -1.69 9.52
CA ALA A 166 -12.24 -3.13 9.74
C ALA A 166 -11.74 -3.53 11.14
N GLY A 167 -11.82 -2.59 12.07
CA GLY A 167 -11.20 -2.68 13.38
C GLY A 167 -9.74 -2.21 13.38
N PRO A 168 -9.10 -2.22 14.55
CA PRO A 168 -7.75 -1.72 14.71
C PRO A 168 -6.73 -2.58 13.97
N CYS A 169 -5.80 -1.93 13.26
CA CYS A 169 -4.65 -2.57 12.64
C CYS A 169 -3.48 -2.70 13.62
N VAL A 170 -2.52 -3.56 13.28
CA VAL A 170 -1.21 -3.54 13.92
C VAL A 170 -0.49 -2.26 13.52
N SER A 171 0.10 -1.55 14.50
CA SER A 171 0.87 -0.31 14.23
C SER A 171 2.34 -0.61 13.94
N GLN A 172 2.59 -1.52 12.99
CA GLN A 172 3.94 -1.91 12.59
C GLN A 172 4.04 -1.99 11.07
N ALA A 173 5.00 -1.26 10.50
CA ALA A 173 5.22 -1.24 9.06
C ALA A 173 5.78 -2.57 8.54
N THR A 174 5.69 -2.79 7.23
CA THR A 174 6.26 -3.97 6.54
C THR A 174 7.78 -4.00 6.63
N THR A 175 8.35 -5.21 6.63
CA THR A 175 9.77 -5.42 6.32
C THR A 175 10.00 -5.09 4.85
N ILE A 176 11.03 -4.30 4.55
CA ILE A 176 11.39 -3.92 3.17
C ILE A 176 12.67 -4.61 2.79
N ILE A 177 12.62 -5.39 1.70
CA ILE A 177 13.74 -6.14 1.15
C ILE A 177 13.99 -5.68 -0.28
N ASN A 178 15.23 -5.28 -0.57
CA ASN A 178 15.68 -4.97 -1.93
C ASN A 178 16.12 -6.28 -2.61
N LEU A 179 15.50 -6.57 -3.77
CA LEU A 179 15.76 -7.75 -4.59
C LEU A 179 16.30 -7.38 -5.98
N VAL A 180 16.81 -6.17 -6.16
CA VAL A 180 17.38 -5.72 -7.46
C VAL A 180 18.72 -6.36 -7.74
N GLY A 181 19.51 -6.66 -6.71
CA GLY A 181 20.80 -7.32 -6.82
C GLY A 181 20.73 -8.85 -6.88
N GLU A 182 21.88 -9.51 -6.85
CA GLU A 182 21.99 -10.96 -6.82
C GLU A 182 21.60 -11.55 -5.44
N THR A 183 21.76 -10.77 -4.39
CA THR A 183 21.45 -11.15 -3.00
C THR A 183 20.39 -10.22 -2.42
N PRO A 184 19.46 -10.74 -1.58
CA PRO A 184 18.53 -9.90 -0.85
C PRO A 184 19.24 -8.94 0.11
N GLU A 185 18.79 -7.69 0.16
CA GLU A 185 19.31 -6.67 1.07
C GLU A 185 18.20 -6.13 1.97
N LEU A 186 18.43 -6.08 3.28
CA LEU A 186 17.49 -5.47 4.22
C LEU A 186 17.54 -3.94 4.09
N VAL A 187 16.42 -3.34 3.74
CA VAL A 187 16.24 -1.88 3.71
C VAL A 187 15.61 -1.37 4.99
N ARG A 188 14.65 -2.12 5.54
CA ARG A 188 13.98 -1.79 6.80
C ARG A 188 13.45 -3.06 7.45
N ALA A 189 13.82 -3.31 8.69
CA ALA A 189 13.15 -4.30 9.52
C ALA A 189 11.74 -3.81 9.90
N GLY A 190 10.76 -4.69 9.84
CA GLY A 190 9.37 -4.43 10.16
C GLY A 190 8.69 -5.69 10.69
N ARG A 191 7.42 -5.89 10.36
CA ARG A 191 6.64 -7.03 10.84
C ARG A 191 7.04 -8.38 10.21
N GLY A 192 7.53 -8.38 8.97
CA GLY A 192 7.96 -9.61 8.30
C GLY A 192 9.27 -10.15 8.88
N ALA A 193 9.35 -11.46 9.11
CA ALA A 193 10.54 -12.16 9.58
C ALA A 193 11.70 -12.08 8.57
N LEU A 194 12.94 -12.13 9.01
CA LEU A 194 14.15 -11.99 8.18
C LEU A 194 14.71 -13.33 7.70
N GLU A 195 14.49 -14.39 8.49
CA GLU A 195 15.04 -15.73 8.26
C GLU A 195 14.77 -16.31 6.86
N PRO A 196 13.56 -16.07 6.23
CA PRO A 196 13.30 -16.59 4.88
C PRO A 196 14.24 -16.05 3.81
N PHE A 197 14.95 -14.96 4.10
CA PHE A 197 15.86 -14.27 3.18
C PHE A 197 17.32 -14.42 3.57
N GLY A 198 17.63 -15.13 4.66
CA GLY A 198 18.98 -15.26 5.20
C GLY A 198 19.53 -13.93 5.73
N LEU A 199 18.66 -13.08 6.25
CA LEU A 199 18.96 -11.75 6.78
C LEU A 199 18.70 -11.77 8.30
N ASP A 200 19.60 -12.39 9.07
CA ASP A 200 19.55 -12.45 10.54
C ASP A 200 20.18 -11.23 11.20
#